data_9dc3c0279628dea697b2f76fe4579a7e
#
_entry.id   9dc3c0279628dea697b2f76fe4579a7e
#
_cell.length_a   1.000
_cell.length_b   1.000
_cell.length_c   1.000
_cell.angle_alpha   90.00
_cell.angle_beta   90.00
_cell.angle_gamma   90.00
#
_symmetry.space_group_name_H-M   'P 1'
#
loop_
_entity.id
_entity.type
_entity.pdbx_description
1 polymer ?
#
loop_
_entity_poly.entity_id
_entity_poly.type
_entity_poly.pdbx_seq_one_letter_code
_entity_poly.pdbx_strand_id
1 'polypeptide(L)'
;SEQNVYAGAASRYHTQTNPSSTPAQGFLNVPFGPQFQNGITLAANSADNSTARKALELYTNDGTARGNIAMNGSNGVTTFNTSSDYRLKENITNITDGITSVKKLAPKRFSWKNSSASDLYEGFLAHEVSDAVPNAKAVDGTKDAVVNGKAVYQGMDYSKLVPILTAALQEAIAKIETLETKVA
;
A
#
# COMPACT_ATOMS: atom_id res chain seq x y z
N SER A 1 -11.52 -5.22 36.14
CA SER A 1 -10.45 -6.24 36.18
C SER A 1 -9.77 -6.29 34.82
N GLU A 2 -8.56 -5.76 34.76
CA GLU A 2 -7.72 -5.82 33.57
C GLU A 2 -7.30 -7.26 33.34
N GLN A 3 -7.75 -7.84 32.22
CA GLN A 3 -7.21 -9.13 31.78
C GLN A 3 -5.95 -8.85 30.96
N ASN A 4 -4.79 -8.99 31.60
CA ASN A 4 -3.52 -9.11 30.89
C ASN A 4 -3.50 -10.45 30.14
N VAL A 5 -3.66 -10.39 28.81
CA VAL A 5 -3.45 -11.56 27.97
C VAL A 5 -1.94 -11.76 27.77
N TYR A 6 -1.32 -12.45 28.71
CA TYR A 6 0.01 -13.02 28.47
C TYR A 6 -0.18 -14.29 27.62
N ALA A 7 0.13 -14.21 26.34
CA ALA A 7 0.32 -15.40 25.54
C ALA A 7 1.66 -16.05 25.95
N GLY A 8 1.65 -16.79 27.03
CA GLY A 8 2.73 -17.73 27.36
C GLY A 8 2.82 -18.79 26.26
N ALA A 9 3.96 -19.44 26.13
CA ALA A 9 4.48 -20.28 25.06
C ALA A 9 3.63 -21.49 24.57
N ALA A 10 2.32 -21.33 24.50
CA ALA A 10 1.39 -22.22 23.81
C ALA A 10 0.62 -21.40 22.81
N SER A 11 1.01 -21.42 21.55
CA SER A 11 0.25 -20.82 20.46
C SER A 11 -1.15 -21.45 20.42
N ARG A 12 -2.11 -20.74 20.92
CA ARG A 12 -3.52 -21.07 20.68
C ARG A 12 -3.97 -20.27 19.47
N TYR A 13 -3.99 -20.94 18.32
CA TYR A 13 -4.73 -20.45 17.17
C TYR A 13 -6.20 -20.42 17.58
N HIS A 14 -6.76 -19.24 17.72
CA HIS A 14 -8.21 -19.10 17.79
C HIS A 14 -8.71 -19.17 16.35
N THR A 15 -9.01 -20.38 15.89
CA THR A 15 -9.84 -20.56 14.70
C THR A 15 -11.27 -20.25 15.11
N GLN A 16 -11.68 -19.01 14.91
CA GLN A 16 -13.10 -18.68 15.01
C GLN A 16 -13.77 -19.20 13.73
N THR A 17 -14.33 -20.40 13.79
CA THR A 17 -15.33 -20.84 12.83
C THR A 17 -16.58 -20.01 13.09
N ASN A 18 -16.86 -19.04 12.24
CA ASN A 18 -18.06 -18.23 12.33
C ASN A 18 -19.22 -18.96 11.62
N PRO A 19 -20.27 -19.40 12.33
CA PRO A 19 -21.41 -20.05 11.71
C PRO A 19 -22.58 -19.10 11.40
N SER A 20 -22.42 -17.79 11.43
CA SER A 20 -23.52 -16.89 11.11
C SER A 20 -23.12 -15.69 10.29
N SER A 21 -23.99 -15.33 9.38
CA SER A 21 -23.91 -14.41 8.25
C SER A 21 -23.76 -12.90 8.56
N THR A 22 -23.21 -12.54 9.69
CA THR A 22 -22.79 -11.16 9.99
C THR A 22 -21.31 -11.17 10.31
N PRO A 23 -20.46 -10.44 9.58
CA PRO A 23 -19.06 -10.35 9.92
C PRO A 23 -18.95 -9.68 11.29
N ALA A 24 -18.57 -10.44 12.32
CA ALA A 24 -18.13 -9.88 13.55
C ALA A 24 -16.90 -9.03 13.27
N GLN A 25 -16.99 -7.73 13.45
CA GLN A 25 -15.84 -6.84 13.36
C GLN A 25 -14.94 -7.14 14.56
N GLY A 26 -13.95 -7.98 14.35
CA GLY A 26 -12.89 -8.20 15.33
C GLY A 26 -11.93 -7.00 15.27
N PHE A 27 -11.90 -6.21 16.34
CA PHE A 27 -10.90 -5.15 16.48
C PHE A 27 -9.73 -5.69 17.31
N LEU A 28 -8.53 -5.72 16.71
CA LEU A 28 -7.31 -5.76 17.49
C LEU A 28 -6.98 -4.31 17.87
N ASN A 29 -7.31 -3.90 19.07
CA ASN A 29 -6.92 -2.61 19.61
C ASN A 29 -5.66 -2.79 20.46
N VAL A 30 -4.53 -2.29 20.00
CA VAL A 30 -3.28 -2.25 20.75
C VAL A 30 -3.09 -0.81 21.24
N PRO A 31 -3.41 -0.50 22.51
CA PRO A 31 -3.20 0.85 23.03
C PRO A 31 -1.69 1.14 23.14
N PHE A 32 -1.30 2.28 22.61
CA PHE A 32 0.06 2.81 22.75
C PHE A 32 0.09 3.75 23.95
N GLY A 33 0.94 3.46 24.95
CA GLY A 33 1.20 4.38 26.04
C GLY A 33 2.55 5.10 25.86
N PRO A 34 2.75 6.22 26.52
CA PRO A 34 4.00 7.01 26.39
C PRO A 34 5.26 6.27 26.84
N GLN A 35 5.12 5.10 27.44
CA GLN A 35 6.23 4.26 27.92
C GLN A 35 6.57 3.08 27.00
N PHE A 36 5.80 2.84 25.91
CA PHE A 36 6.04 1.74 24.98
C PHE A 36 6.53 2.27 23.63
N GLN A 37 7.71 1.83 23.21
CA GLN A 37 8.31 2.26 21.94
C GLN A 37 7.75 1.53 20.72
N ASN A 38 7.08 0.37 20.90
CA ASN A 38 6.55 -0.45 19.81
C ASN A 38 5.09 -0.82 20.05
N GLY A 39 4.22 -0.58 19.06
CA GLY A 39 2.80 -0.94 19.15
C GLY A 39 2.53 -2.42 18.88
N ILE A 40 2.89 -2.90 17.69
CA ILE A 40 2.75 -4.30 17.30
C ILE A 40 4.12 -4.79 16.87
N THR A 41 4.64 -5.81 17.56
CA THR A 41 5.82 -6.53 17.11
C THR A 41 5.39 -7.86 16.51
N LEU A 42 5.62 -8.04 15.22
CA LEU A 42 5.40 -9.29 14.53
C LEU A 42 6.75 -9.98 14.36
N ALA A 43 6.99 -11.01 15.15
CA ALA A 43 8.21 -11.80 15.08
C ALA A 43 7.92 -13.16 14.44
N ALA A 44 8.60 -13.47 13.34
CA ALA A 44 8.60 -14.81 12.78
C ALA A 44 9.61 -15.66 13.57
N ASN A 45 9.10 -16.48 14.50
CA ASN A 45 9.94 -17.44 15.21
C ASN A 45 10.06 -18.72 14.39
N SER A 46 11.23 -18.96 13.83
CA SER A 46 11.55 -20.17 13.08
C SER A 46 13.00 -20.54 13.32
N ALA A 47 13.23 -21.80 13.61
CA ALA A 47 14.58 -22.37 13.69
C ALA A 47 15.29 -22.41 12.32
N ASP A 48 14.52 -22.23 11.25
CA ASP A 48 15.00 -22.17 9.87
C ASP A 48 14.76 -20.78 9.29
N ASN A 49 15.81 -20.03 9.09
CA ASN A 49 15.82 -18.70 8.48
C ASN A 49 15.84 -18.74 6.94
N SER A 50 15.77 -19.92 6.32
CA SER A 50 15.99 -20.10 4.89
C SER A 50 14.81 -19.71 4.01
N THR A 51 13.60 -19.51 4.56
CA THR A 51 12.40 -19.22 3.80
C THR A 51 11.76 -17.88 4.20
N ALA A 52 11.19 -17.19 3.21
CA ALA A 52 10.38 -15.99 3.46
C ALA A 52 9.14 -16.36 4.30
N ARG A 53 8.91 -15.61 5.38
CA ARG A 53 7.79 -15.77 6.30
C ARG A 53 6.85 -14.61 6.19
N LYS A 54 5.56 -14.89 6.10
CA LYS A 54 4.52 -13.88 6.09
C LYS A 54 4.26 -13.42 7.53
N ALA A 55 4.61 -12.18 7.84
CA ALA A 55 4.33 -11.57 9.15
C ALA A 55 2.88 -11.09 9.25
N LEU A 56 2.32 -10.62 8.14
CA LEU A 56 0.92 -10.25 7.99
C LEU A 56 0.43 -10.75 6.64
N GLU A 57 -0.73 -11.38 6.61
CA GLU A 57 -1.37 -11.81 5.37
C GLU A 57 -2.81 -11.27 5.32
N LEU A 58 -3.17 -10.67 4.20
CA LEU A 58 -4.47 -10.05 3.97
C LEU A 58 -5.32 -10.96 3.09
N TYR A 59 -6.50 -11.30 3.57
CA TYR A 59 -7.47 -12.16 2.88
C TYR A 59 -8.77 -11.40 2.60
N THR A 60 -9.42 -11.75 1.51
CA THR A 60 -10.83 -11.45 1.29
C THR A 60 -11.70 -12.48 2.01
N ASN A 61 -12.99 -12.16 2.18
CA ASN A 61 -13.94 -13.03 2.89
C ASN A 61 -14.16 -14.40 2.23
N ASP A 62 -13.79 -14.57 0.98
CA ASP A 62 -13.78 -15.85 0.25
C ASP A 62 -12.53 -16.71 0.53
N GLY A 63 -11.66 -16.28 1.44
CA GLY A 63 -10.43 -16.97 1.79
C GLY A 63 -9.29 -16.78 0.80
N THR A 64 -9.42 -15.89 -0.17
CA THR A 64 -8.36 -15.62 -1.14
C THR A 64 -7.34 -14.61 -0.58
N ALA A 65 -6.06 -14.99 -0.55
CA ALA A 65 -4.97 -14.09 -0.17
C ALA A 65 -4.79 -12.99 -1.23
N ARG A 66 -4.73 -11.73 -0.77
CA ARG A 66 -4.61 -10.55 -1.65
C ARG A 66 -3.31 -9.78 -1.48
N GLY A 67 -2.61 -10.01 -0.39
CA GLY A 67 -1.33 -9.38 -0.14
C GLY A 67 -0.73 -9.82 1.18
N ASN A 68 0.54 -9.51 1.37
CA ASN A 68 1.22 -9.81 2.62
C ASN A 68 2.42 -8.89 2.87
N ILE A 69 2.84 -8.84 4.12
CA ILE A 69 4.17 -8.37 4.51
C ILE A 69 4.95 -9.62 4.88
N ALA A 70 6.03 -9.88 4.15
CA ALA A 70 6.89 -11.04 4.37
C ALA A 70 8.31 -10.61 4.75
N MET A 71 8.96 -11.42 5.57
CA MET A 71 10.35 -11.23 5.97
C MET A 71 11.16 -12.46 5.56
N ASN A 72 12.34 -12.23 5.03
CA ASN A 72 13.33 -13.29 4.78
C ASN A 72 14.39 -13.25 5.87
N GLY A 73 14.43 -14.27 6.71
CA GLY A 73 15.33 -14.31 7.85
C GLY A 73 16.79 -14.46 7.48
N SER A 74 17.11 -15.04 6.32
CA SER A 74 18.50 -15.27 5.90
C SER A 74 19.19 -14.02 5.36
N ASN A 75 18.45 -13.08 4.76
CA ASN A 75 19.02 -11.86 4.17
C ASN A 75 18.47 -10.56 4.75
N GLY A 76 17.57 -10.64 5.73
CA GLY A 76 16.98 -9.47 6.40
C GLY A 76 16.01 -8.65 5.54
N VAL A 77 15.60 -9.13 4.36
CA VAL A 77 14.74 -8.39 3.45
C VAL A 77 13.29 -8.48 3.88
N THR A 78 12.63 -7.33 3.99
CA THR A 78 11.16 -7.23 4.15
C THR A 78 10.54 -6.87 2.80
N THR A 79 9.48 -7.59 2.42
CA THR A 79 8.72 -7.36 1.18
C THR A 79 7.28 -7.03 1.47
N PHE A 80 6.72 -6.08 0.68
CA PHE A 80 5.32 -5.72 0.68
C PHE A 80 4.71 -6.21 -0.64
N ASN A 81 3.90 -7.27 -0.55
CA ASN A 81 3.39 -7.94 -1.74
C ASN A 81 1.89 -7.69 -1.90
N THR A 82 1.49 -7.34 -3.12
CA THR A 82 0.10 -7.31 -3.56
C THR A 82 -0.10 -8.34 -4.67
N SER A 83 -1.31 -8.90 -4.78
CA SER A 83 -1.62 -9.86 -5.83
C SER A 83 -1.48 -9.22 -7.21
N SER A 84 -0.73 -9.86 -8.10
CA SER A 84 -0.52 -9.42 -9.48
C SER A 84 -0.49 -10.59 -10.48
N ASP A 85 -1.08 -11.74 -10.11
CA ASP A 85 -1.17 -12.89 -10.99
C ASP A 85 -2.03 -12.57 -12.24
N TYR A 86 -1.55 -12.98 -13.42
CA TYR A 86 -2.23 -12.69 -14.67
C TYR A 86 -3.62 -13.34 -14.77
N ARG A 87 -3.83 -14.47 -14.09
CA ARG A 87 -5.12 -15.18 -14.01
C ARG A 87 -6.23 -14.40 -13.31
N LEU A 88 -5.86 -13.35 -12.58
CA LEU A 88 -6.78 -12.41 -11.91
C LEU A 88 -7.10 -11.18 -12.76
N LYS A 89 -6.57 -11.12 -13.99
CA LYS A 89 -6.67 -9.95 -14.86
C LYS A 89 -7.30 -10.34 -16.19
N GLU A 90 -8.08 -9.44 -16.73
CA GLU A 90 -8.69 -9.55 -18.06
C GLU A 90 -8.53 -8.24 -18.83
N ASN A 91 -8.80 -8.25 -20.13
CA ASN A 91 -8.71 -7.09 -21.02
C ASN A 91 -7.34 -6.38 -20.94
N ILE A 92 -6.26 -7.18 -20.90
CA ILE A 92 -4.90 -6.69 -20.75
C ILE A 92 -4.46 -5.97 -22.02
N THR A 93 -4.11 -4.68 -21.87
CA THR A 93 -3.57 -3.84 -22.95
C THR A 93 -2.37 -3.04 -22.46
N ASN A 94 -1.51 -2.65 -23.39
CA ASN A 94 -0.36 -1.79 -23.05
C ASN A 94 -0.80 -0.37 -22.76
N ILE A 95 -0.08 0.31 -21.87
CA ILE A 95 -0.21 1.75 -21.65
C ILE A 95 0.57 2.45 -22.75
N THR A 96 -0.11 3.25 -23.58
CA THR A 96 0.48 3.94 -24.75
C THR A 96 0.44 5.46 -24.66
N ASP A 97 -0.01 5.98 -23.52
CA ASP A 97 -0.17 7.41 -23.24
C ASP A 97 0.62 7.85 -21.99
N GLY A 98 1.73 7.17 -21.70
CA GLY A 98 2.51 7.37 -20.49
C GLY A 98 3.00 8.81 -20.33
N ILE A 99 3.62 9.40 -21.34
CA ILE A 99 4.10 10.81 -21.32
C ILE A 99 2.91 11.77 -21.11
N THR A 100 1.80 11.54 -21.80
CA THR A 100 0.61 12.39 -21.68
C THR A 100 0.04 12.34 -20.28
N SER A 101 -0.02 11.17 -19.69
CA SER A 101 -0.48 10.93 -18.32
C SER A 101 0.42 11.57 -17.27
N VAL A 102 1.75 11.40 -17.39
CA VAL A 102 2.71 12.01 -16.47
C VAL A 102 2.67 13.54 -16.52
N LYS A 103 2.48 14.14 -17.69
CA LYS A 103 2.36 15.60 -17.84
C LYS A 103 1.15 16.20 -17.12
N LYS A 104 0.13 15.41 -16.80
CA LYS A 104 -1.04 15.86 -16.03
C LYS A 104 -0.78 15.81 -14.52
N LEU A 105 0.18 15.03 -14.07
CA LEU A 105 0.54 14.97 -12.65
C LEU A 105 1.19 16.28 -12.23
N ALA A 106 0.80 16.78 -11.06
CA ALA A 106 1.27 18.05 -10.51
C ALA A 106 1.99 17.82 -9.17
N PRO A 107 3.30 17.52 -9.17
CA PRO A 107 4.09 17.41 -7.94
C PRO A 107 4.02 18.72 -7.15
N LYS A 108 3.88 18.61 -5.84
CA LYS A 108 3.78 19.75 -4.91
C LYS A 108 4.86 19.68 -3.86
N ARG A 109 5.26 20.84 -3.36
CA ARG A 109 5.97 20.98 -2.11
C ARG A 109 5.03 21.61 -1.09
N PHE A 110 4.97 21.06 0.12
CA PHE A 110 4.01 21.47 1.15
C PHE A 110 4.55 21.24 2.56
N SER A 111 3.90 21.84 3.54
CA SER A 111 4.07 21.51 4.96
C SER A 111 2.77 20.92 5.50
N TRP A 112 2.86 19.99 6.43
CA TRP A 112 1.69 19.52 7.17
C TRP A 112 1.18 20.61 8.10
N LYS A 113 -0.14 20.75 8.24
CA LYS A 113 -0.75 21.79 9.10
C LYS A 113 -0.25 21.75 10.56
N ASN A 114 0.16 20.58 11.03
CA ASN A 114 0.62 20.37 12.41
C ASN A 114 2.16 20.22 12.50
N SER A 115 2.89 20.55 11.44
CA SER A 115 4.37 20.62 11.45
C SER A 115 4.86 22.07 11.37
N SER A 116 6.17 22.27 11.56
CA SER A 116 6.76 23.58 11.29
C SER A 116 6.61 23.96 9.82
N ALA A 117 6.36 25.24 9.53
CA ALA A 117 6.28 25.73 8.15
C ALA A 117 7.59 25.56 7.37
N SER A 118 8.72 25.40 8.08
CA SER A 118 10.03 25.09 7.49
C SER A 118 10.20 23.62 7.10
N ASP A 119 9.35 22.71 7.61
CA ASP A 119 9.41 21.29 7.31
C ASP A 119 8.70 21.04 5.97
N LEU A 120 9.48 21.06 4.90
CA LEU A 120 8.96 20.89 3.54
C LEU A 120 8.99 19.43 3.13
N TYR A 121 7.86 18.98 2.59
CA TYR A 121 7.65 17.65 2.04
C TYR A 121 7.32 17.76 0.55
N GLU A 122 7.61 16.73 -0.21
CA GLU A 122 7.26 16.63 -1.63
C GLU A 122 6.28 15.48 -1.84
N GLY A 123 5.29 15.71 -2.70
CA GLY A 123 4.26 14.72 -2.98
C GLY A 123 3.17 15.26 -3.87
N PHE A 124 1.99 14.72 -3.75
CA PHE A 124 0.82 15.08 -4.56
C PHE A 124 -0.39 15.37 -3.69
N LEU A 125 -1.36 16.10 -4.25
CA LEU A 125 -2.70 16.18 -3.70
C LEU A 125 -3.54 15.02 -4.29
N ALA A 126 -4.12 14.20 -3.42
CA ALA A 126 -4.80 12.96 -3.82
C ALA A 126 -5.88 13.19 -4.89
N HIS A 127 -6.75 14.20 -4.72
CA HIS A 127 -7.78 14.49 -5.70
C HIS A 127 -7.22 14.90 -7.08
N GLU A 128 -6.11 15.67 -7.14
CA GLU A 128 -5.47 16.03 -8.41
C GLU A 128 -4.93 14.80 -9.15
N VAL A 129 -4.38 13.83 -8.41
CA VAL A 129 -3.92 12.55 -8.98
C VAL A 129 -5.09 11.71 -9.47
N SER A 130 -6.20 11.66 -8.72
CA SER A 130 -7.41 10.94 -9.14
C SER A 130 -7.96 11.48 -10.46
N ASP A 131 -7.93 12.82 -10.63
CA ASP A 131 -8.41 13.48 -11.84
C ASP A 131 -7.44 13.30 -13.03
N ALA A 132 -6.12 13.37 -12.75
CA ALA A 132 -5.08 13.26 -13.78
C ALA A 132 -4.95 11.84 -14.37
N VAL A 133 -5.00 10.82 -13.51
CA VAL A 133 -4.73 9.42 -13.87
C VAL A 133 -5.72 8.44 -13.19
N PRO A 134 -7.02 8.55 -13.49
CA PRO A 134 -8.08 7.80 -12.78
C PRO A 134 -7.92 6.29 -12.87
N ASN A 135 -7.32 5.78 -13.96
CA ASN A 135 -7.09 4.36 -14.17
C ASN A 135 -5.97 3.78 -13.30
N ALA A 136 -5.09 4.60 -12.75
CA ALA A 136 -4.06 4.16 -11.82
C ALA A 136 -4.65 3.60 -10.53
N LYS A 137 -5.87 4.06 -10.14
CA LYS A 137 -6.50 3.69 -8.85
C LYS A 137 -5.57 3.92 -7.67
N ALA A 138 -4.78 5.00 -7.75
CA ALA A 138 -3.78 5.36 -6.75
C ALA A 138 -4.37 6.04 -5.51
N VAL A 139 -5.61 6.48 -5.59
CA VAL A 139 -6.28 7.24 -4.53
C VAL A 139 -7.44 6.45 -3.95
N ASP A 140 -7.52 6.41 -2.64
CA ASP A 140 -8.64 5.89 -1.86
C ASP A 140 -9.40 7.03 -1.19
N GLY A 141 -10.71 6.86 -1.05
CA GLY A 141 -11.61 7.86 -0.49
C GLY A 141 -12.05 8.94 -1.49
N THR A 142 -13.01 9.74 -1.06
CA THR A 142 -13.62 10.81 -1.86
C THR A 142 -13.14 12.16 -1.35
N LYS A 143 -12.90 13.10 -2.28
CA LYS A 143 -12.57 14.49 -1.93
C LYS A 143 -13.68 15.09 -1.07
N ASP A 144 -13.28 15.80 -0.01
CA ASP A 144 -14.16 16.50 0.92
C ASP A 144 -15.20 15.61 1.64
N ALA A 145 -14.95 14.30 1.74
CA ALA A 145 -15.83 13.35 2.41
C ALA A 145 -15.98 13.68 3.90
N VAL A 146 -17.20 13.55 4.39
CA VAL A 146 -17.57 13.76 5.80
C VAL A 146 -18.45 12.59 6.26
N VAL A 147 -18.10 11.97 7.38
CA VAL A 147 -18.91 10.93 8.02
C VAL A 147 -19.15 11.33 9.47
N ASN A 148 -20.43 11.36 9.88
CA ASN A 148 -20.85 11.77 11.23
C ASN A 148 -20.26 13.13 11.66
N GLY A 149 -20.22 14.11 10.73
CA GLY A 149 -19.70 15.46 10.98
C GLY A 149 -18.16 15.55 11.07
N LYS A 150 -17.43 14.47 10.82
CA LYS A 150 -15.96 14.44 10.81
C LYS A 150 -15.43 14.27 9.40
N ALA A 151 -14.39 15.04 9.05
CA ALA A 151 -13.69 14.89 7.79
C ALA A 151 -13.07 13.49 7.66
N VAL A 152 -13.26 12.87 6.50
CA VAL A 152 -12.58 11.63 6.09
C VAL A 152 -11.58 11.99 5.00
N TYR A 153 -10.30 11.79 5.30
CA TYR A 153 -9.23 12.19 4.39
C TYR A 153 -8.95 11.11 3.35
N GLN A 154 -8.61 11.55 2.14
CA GLN A 154 -8.16 10.65 1.09
C GLN A 154 -6.78 10.07 1.44
N GLY A 155 -6.58 8.79 1.07
CA GLY A 155 -5.28 8.13 1.07
C GLY A 155 -4.70 8.06 -0.35
N MET A 156 -3.37 7.85 -0.44
CA MET A 156 -2.70 7.67 -1.72
C MET A 156 -1.67 6.55 -1.64
N ASP A 157 -1.73 5.63 -2.61
CA ASP A 157 -0.73 4.60 -2.86
C ASP A 157 0.15 5.02 -4.05
N TYR A 158 1.33 5.55 -3.74
CA TYR A 158 2.31 6.02 -4.74
C TYR A 158 2.80 4.89 -5.66
N SER A 159 2.81 3.65 -5.20
CA SER A 159 3.26 2.49 -6.00
C SER A 159 2.41 2.27 -7.26
N LYS A 160 1.17 2.70 -7.23
CA LYS A 160 0.24 2.64 -8.37
C LYS A 160 0.62 3.54 -9.53
N LEU A 161 1.50 4.51 -9.32
CA LEU A 161 2.02 5.37 -10.39
C LEU A 161 3.18 4.73 -11.15
N VAL A 162 3.83 3.70 -10.60
CA VAL A 162 5.00 3.06 -11.22
C VAL A 162 4.74 2.59 -12.66
N PRO A 163 3.62 1.90 -12.99
CA PRO A 163 3.38 1.47 -14.36
C PRO A 163 3.28 2.63 -15.36
N ILE A 164 2.65 3.74 -14.98
CA ILE A 164 2.52 4.94 -15.83
C ILE A 164 3.88 5.61 -16.02
N LEU A 165 4.68 5.73 -14.96
CA LEU A 165 6.03 6.29 -15.03
C LEU A 165 6.93 5.42 -15.91
N THR A 166 6.80 4.09 -15.82
CA THR A 166 7.53 3.15 -16.67
C THR A 166 7.14 3.34 -18.15
N ALA A 167 5.85 3.40 -18.46
CA ALA A 167 5.38 3.63 -19.82
C ALA A 167 5.88 4.98 -20.38
N ALA A 168 5.81 6.05 -19.58
CA ALA A 168 6.31 7.36 -19.99
C ALA A 168 7.82 7.36 -20.25
N LEU A 169 8.60 6.65 -19.45
CA LEU A 169 10.04 6.51 -19.66
C LEU A 169 10.34 5.73 -20.93
N GLN A 170 9.65 4.62 -21.19
CA GLN A 170 9.78 3.84 -22.42
C GLN A 170 9.45 4.67 -23.67
N GLU A 171 8.35 5.44 -23.65
CA GLU A 171 8.01 6.36 -24.73
C GLU A 171 9.09 7.46 -24.93
N ALA A 172 9.67 7.98 -23.84
CA ALA A 172 10.73 8.99 -23.91
C ALA A 172 12.02 8.41 -24.52
N ILE A 173 12.42 7.21 -24.11
CA ILE A 173 13.59 6.51 -24.66
C ILE A 173 13.42 6.30 -26.16
N ALA A 174 12.28 5.78 -26.61
CA ALA A 174 12.02 5.56 -28.04
C ALA A 174 12.08 6.86 -28.87
N LYS A 175 11.63 8.00 -28.30
CA LYS A 175 11.76 9.31 -28.94
C LYS A 175 13.20 9.78 -29.01
N ILE A 176 14.00 9.56 -27.98
CA ILE A 176 15.43 9.90 -27.95
C ILE A 176 16.17 9.11 -29.03
N GLU A 177 16.01 7.78 -29.08
CA GLU A 177 16.63 6.91 -30.11
C GLU A 177 16.26 7.33 -31.51
N THR A 178 14.99 7.76 -31.73
CA THR A 178 14.54 8.30 -33.03
C THR A 178 15.25 9.61 -33.38
N LEU A 179 15.48 10.49 -32.41
CA LEU A 179 16.18 11.76 -32.62
C LEU A 179 17.67 11.54 -32.89
N GLU A 180 18.32 10.65 -32.14
CA GLU A 180 19.73 10.29 -32.35
C GLU A 180 19.96 9.75 -33.77
N THR A 181 19.06 8.87 -34.24
CA THR A 181 19.15 8.35 -35.63
C THR A 181 19.00 9.42 -36.70
N LYS A 182 18.25 10.51 -36.39
CA LYS A 182 18.07 11.62 -37.36
C LYS A 182 19.22 12.62 -37.37
N VAL A 183 20.06 12.64 -36.35
CA VAL A 183 21.16 13.59 -36.20
C VAL A 183 22.50 12.95 -36.59
N ALA A 184 22.59 11.62 -36.62
CA ALA A 184 23.75 10.88 -37.10
C ALA A 184 23.82 10.82 -38.62
#